data_1f500f6032beef1d7bd17cd4cc92e1f4
#
_entry.id   1f500f6032beef1d7bd17cd4cc92e1f4
#
_cell.length_a   1.000
_cell.length_b   1.000
_cell.length_c   1.000
_cell.angle_alpha   90.00
_cell.angle_beta   90.00
_cell.angle_gamma   90.00
#
_symmetry.space_group_name_H-M   'P 1'
#
loop_
_entity.id
_entity.type
_entity.pdbx_description
1 polymer ?
#
loop_
_entity_poly.entity_id
_entity_poly.type
_entity_poly.pdbx_seq_one_letter_code
_entity_poly.pdbx_strand_id
1 'polypeptide(L)'
;MGYLPRDRLARIYIESSYLVSRQRSGCHLPPNKTQATRMTSVQWREGLLLKIVNVLAYLLFLGSNVCIISPAQESIYGNLKQTYFTPAIWAFLAWPIIQSLLLGTIVYQFTSAHAKEVVVDGISWGFPLLSTSYALFFIAWANHYHTIAFVLSLFLCYISCNVSWTLKKEHPPKSTGDELFVHLPFSLWHAWTAIMVFLTAFEAFGVDATKERDGFWTDFLVYVIL
;
A
#
# COMPACT_ATOMS: atom_id res chain seq x y z
N MET A 1 -47.02 12.49 -29.86
CA MET A 1 -45.63 12.18 -29.48
C MET A 1 -44.75 12.48 -30.71
N GLY A 2 -44.13 13.66 -30.71
CA GLY A 2 -43.34 14.15 -31.84
C GLY A 2 -41.93 13.58 -31.80
N TYR A 3 -41.54 12.83 -32.79
CA TYR A 3 -40.14 12.38 -33.01
C TYR A 3 -39.28 13.60 -33.37
N LEU A 4 -38.29 13.92 -32.52
CA LEU A 4 -37.24 14.85 -32.89
C LEU A 4 -36.40 14.29 -34.03
N PRO A 5 -36.17 15.04 -35.11
CA PRO A 5 -35.37 14.56 -36.25
C PRO A 5 -33.93 14.32 -35.81
N ARG A 6 -33.38 13.17 -36.22
CA ARG A 6 -32.03 12.68 -35.93
C ARG A 6 -30.91 13.72 -36.18
N ASP A 7 -31.14 14.60 -37.14
CA ASP A 7 -30.20 15.65 -37.56
C ASP A 7 -30.01 16.78 -36.49
N ARG A 8 -30.97 16.97 -35.59
CA ARG A 8 -30.83 17.93 -34.49
C ARG A 8 -29.96 17.39 -33.37
N LEU A 9 -30.02 16.10 -33.06
CA LEU A 9 -29.19 15.47 -32.05
C LEU A 9 -27.71 15.43 -32.47
N ALA A 10 -27.47 15.14 -33.77
CA ALA A 10 -26.12 15.16 -34.33
C ALA A 10 -25.49 16.56 -34.28
N ARG A 11 -26.28 17.62 -34.55
CA ARG A 11 -25.81 19.01 -34.46
C ARG A 11 -25.47 19.41 -33.03
N ILE A 12 -26.30 19.06 -32.06
CA ILE A 12 -26.06 19.35 -30.64
C ILE A 12 -24.78 18.64 -30.15
N TYR A 13 -24.53 17.40 -30.61
CA TYR A 13 -23.35 16.64 -30.25
C TYR A 13 -22.07 17.24 -30.86
N ILE A 14 -22.12 17.74 -32.09
CA ILE A 14 -21.01 18.40 -32.77
C ILE A 14 -20.72 19.76 -32.13
N GLU A 15 -21.74 20.57 -31.83
CA GLU A 15 -21.57 21.85 -31.14
C GLU A 15 -21.02 21.69 -29.72
N SER A 16 -21.51 20.71 -28.96
CA SER A 16 -20.97 20.44 -27.63
C SER A 16 -19.50 19.98 -27.69
N SER A 17 -19.12 19.17 -28.66
CA SER A 17 -17.75 18.74 -28.88
C SER A 17 -16.83 19.92 -29.27
N TYR A 18 -17.32 20.86 -30.10
CA TYR A 18 -16.59 22.08 -30.45
C TYR A 18 -16.43 23.04 -29.25
N LEU A 19 -17.44 23.18 -28.41
CA LEU A 19 -17.36 24.01 -27.20
C LEU A 19 -16.38 23.41 -26.17
N VAL A 20 -16.38 22.09 -25.99
CA VAL A 20 -15.41 21.41 -25.10
C VAL A 20 -13.99 21.50 -25.66
N SER A 21 -13.79 21.39 -26.98
CA SER A 21 -12.47 21.56 -27.60
C SER A 21 -11.97 23.00 -27.52
N ARG A 22 -12.88 24.00 -27.65
CA ARG A 22 -12.55 25.42 -27.53
C ARG A 22 -12.22 25.83 -26.08
N GLN A 23 -12.84 25.19 -25.10
CA GLN A 23 -12.53 25.41 -23.69
C GLN A 23 -11.17 24.79 -23.29
N ARG A 24 -10.74 23.70 -23.98
CA ARG A 24 -9.38 23.15 -23.87
C ARG A 24 -8.31 24.01 -24.58
N SER A 25 -8.71 24.78 -25.60
CA SER A 25 -7.83 25.69 -26.36
C SER A 25 -7.80 27.12 -25.79
N GLY A 26 -8.44 27.35 -24.63
CA GLY A 26 -8.38 28.60 -23.91
C GLY A 26 -6.92 28.95 -23.61
N CYS A 27 -6.45 30.06 -24.18
CA CYS A 27 -5.13 30.65 -24.11
C CYS A 27 -4.37 30.27 -22.82
N HIS A 28 -3.53 29.26 -22.89
CA HIS A 28 -2.43 29.12 -21.96
C HIS A 28 -1.42 30.23 -22.30
N LEU A 29 -1.63 31.40 -21.71
CA LEU A 29 -0.55 32.36 -21.59
C LEU A 29 0.62 31.60 -20.95
N PRO A 30 1.81 31.59 -21.57
CA PRO A 30 2.97 30.91 -20.99
C PRO A 30 3.18 31.47 -19.57
N PRO A 31 3.36 30.61 -18.55
CA PRO A 31 3.51 31.08 -17.18
C PRO A 31 4.68 32.04 -17.13
N ASN A 32 4.47 33.19 -16.50
CA ASN A 32 5.51 34.19 -16.30
C ASN A 32 6.73 33.47 -15.68
N LYS A 33 7.96 33.80 -16.18
CA LYS A 33 9.22 33.14 -15.75
C LYS A 33 9.32 33.04 -14.23
N THR A 34 8.83 34.03 -13.50
CA THR A 34 8.80 34.04 -12.03
C THR A 34 7.81 33.01 -11.45
N GLN A 35 6.66 32.77 -12.10
CA GLN A 35 5.73 31.72 -11.70
C GLN A 35 6.26 30.33 -12.00
N ALA A 36 6.86 30.12 -13.15
CA ALA A 36 7.49 28.86 -13.52
C ALA A 36 8.62 28.49 -12.55
N THR A 37 9.49 29.46 -12.19
CA THR A 37 10.58 29.24 -11.23
C THR A 37 10.04 28.95 -9.83
N ARG A 38 8.95 29.58 -9.40
CA ARG A 38 8.33 29.36 -8.11
C ARG A 38 7.65 27.98 -8.05
N MET A 39 6.95 27.57 -9.12
CA MET A 39 6.34 26.24 -9.22
C MET A 39 7.40 25.13 -9.20
N THR A 40 8.49 25.27 -9.95
CA THR A 40 9.58 24.29 -9.93
C THR A 40 10.24 24.17 -8.56
N SER A 41 10.47 25.27 -7.86
CA SER A 41 11.10 25.25 -6.53
C SER A 41 10.20 24.57 -5.46
N VAL A 42 8.90 24.80 -5.51
CA VAL A 42 7.92 24.15 -4.60
C VAL A 42 7.88 22.64 -4.89
N GLN A 43 7.77 22.26 -6.14
CA GLN A 43 7.72 20.84 -6.55
C GLN A 43 9.02 20.08 -6.21
N TRP A 44 10.18 20.72 -6.30
CA TRP A 44 11.47 20.16 -5.86
C TRP A 44 11.51 19.92 -4.35
N ARG A 45 11.00 20.87 -3.57
CA ARG A 45 10.96 20.77 -2.10
C ARG A 45 10.01 19.68 -1.64
N GLU A 46 8.84 19.56 -2.25
CA GLU A 46 7.86 18.49 -1.94
C GLU A 46 8.41 17.11 -2.28
N GLY A 47 9.04 16.93 -3.43
CA GLY A 47 9.67 15.68 -3.80
C GLY A 47 10.82 15.26 -2.85
N LEU A 48 11.62 16.22 -2.37
CA LEU A 48 12.68 15.96 -1.40
C LEU A 48 12.10 15.62 -0.01
N LEU A 49 11.09 16.37 0.43
CA LEU A 49 10.40 16.12 1.70
C LEU A 49 9.86 14.69 1.73
N LEU A 50 9.14 14.28 0.69
CA LEU A 50 8.58 12.94 0.62
C LEU A 50 9.64 11.84 0.67
N LYS A 51 10.78 12.04 -0.01
CA LYS A 51 11.92 11.11 0.07
C LYS A 51 12.47 10.98 1.49
N ILE A 52 12.59 12.10 2.22
CA ILE A 52 13.05 12.10 3.62
C ILE A 52 12.01 11.39 4.49
N VAL A 53 10.74 11.68 4.31
CA VAL A 53 9.65 11.04 5.05
C VAL A 53 9.62 9.54 4.78
N ASN A 54 9.85 9.10 3.54
CA ASN A 54 9.95 7.67 3.19
C ASN A 54 11.09 6.98 3.94
N VAL A 55 12.27 7.62 4.01
CA VAL A 55 13.42 7.07 4.76
C VAL A 55 13.08 6.96 6.24
N LEU A 56 12.52 8.01 6.84
CA LEU A 56 12.15 8.00 8.26
C LEU A 56 11.06 6.98 8.57
N ALA A 57 10.05 6.88 7.72
CA ALA A 57 8.98 5.89 7.85
C ALA A 57 9.51 4.46 7.73
N TYR A 58 10.44 4.21 6.80
CA TYR A 58 11.12 2.92 6.69
C TYR A 58 11.95 2.59 7.94
N LEU A 59 12.71 3.53 8.46
CA LEU A 59 13.49 3.34 9.69
C LEU A 59 12.60 3.06 10.92
N LEU A 60 11.48 3.79 11.05
CA LEU A 60 10.48 3.52 12.08
C LEU A 60 9.92 2.11 11.94
N PHE A 61 9.55 1.72 10.73
CA PHE A 61 9.02 0.41 10.44
C PHE A 61 10.04 -0.71 10.70
N LEU A 62 11.29 -0.54 10.26
CA LEU A 62 12.37 -1.48 10.52
C LEU A 62 12.66 -1.58 12.03
N GLY A 63 12.71 -0.44 12.72
CA GLY A 63 12.92 -0.37 14.17
C GLY A 63 11.82 -1.12 14.94
N SER A 64 10.56 -0.94 14.57
CA SER A 64 9.45 -1.68 15.19
C SER A 64 9.57 -3.18 14.99
N ASN A 65 10.04 -3.65 13.84
CA ASN A 65 10.29 -5.08 13.59
C ASN A 65 11.44 -5.62 14.46
N VAL A 66 12.54 -4.88 14.57
CA VAL A 66 13.69 -5.31 15.39
C VAL A 66 13.32 -5.37 16.87
N CYS A 67 12.54 -4.40 17.37
CA CYS A 67 12.07 -4.41 18.76
C CYS A 67 11.24 -5.65 19.09
N ILE A 68 10.46 -6.15 18.13
CA ILE A 68 9.60 -7.32 18.31
C ILE A 68 10.39 -8.63 18.29
N ILE A 69 11.49 -8.69 17.52
CA ILE A 69 12.34 -9.88 17.42
C ILE A 69 13.34 -9.94 18.60
N SER A 70 13.46 -8.90 19.41
CA SER A 70 14.39 -8.85 20.52
C SER A 70 14.12 -9.98 21.54
N PRO A 71 15.18 -10.66 22.05
CA PRO A 71 15.05 -11.78 22.98
C PRO A 71 14.39 -11.43 24.32
N ALA A 72 14.28 -10.13 24.63
CA ALA A 72 13.59 -9.64 25.84
C ALA A 72 12.08 -9.83 25.80
N GLN A 73 11.52 -10.05 24.62
CA GLN A 73 10.12 -10.37 24.43
C GLN A 73 10.07 -11.86 24.05
N GLU A 74 9.55 -12.70 24.95
CA GLU A 74 9.28 -14.12 24.63
C GLU A 74 8.68 -14.17 23.23
N SER A 75 9.27 -15.01 22.37
CA SER A 75 9.07 -14.92 20.94
C SER A 75 7.57 -14.82 20.64
N ILE A 76 7.16 -13.71 20.05
CA ILE A 76 5.77 -13.43 19.65
C ILE A 76 5.17 -14.62 18.89
N TYR A 77 6.03 -15.37 18.21
CA TYR A 77 5.67 -16.57 17.48
C TYR A 77 5.52 -17.82 18.36
N GLY A 78 6.08 -17.85 19.56
CA GLY A 78 5.99 -19.00 20.48
C GLY A 78 4.70 -19.04 21.32
N ASN A 79 4.02 -17.90 21.43
CA ASN A 79 2.78 -17.75 22.21
C ASN A 79 1.52 -17.60 21.35
N LEU A 80 1.63 -17.79 20.02
CA LEU A 80 0.47 -17.81 19.14
C LEU A 80 -0.42 -19.00 19.47
N LYS A 81 -1.72 -18.79 19.48
CA LYS A 81 -2.68 -19.89 19.52
C LYS A 81 -2.43 -20.81 18.33
N GLN A 82 -2.45 -22.11 18.56
CA GLN A 82 -2.46 -23.05 17.45
C GLN A 82 -3.87 -23.08 16.84
N THR A 83 -4.05 -22.29 15.80
CA THR A 83 -5.30 -22.22 15.05
C THR A 83 -5.20 -23.06 13.77
N TYR A 84 -6.33 -23.29 13.11
CA TYR A 84 -6.35 -23.98 11.82
C TYR A 84 -5.60 -23.24 10.70
N PHE A 85 -5.31 -21.96 10.91
CA PHE A 85 -4.53 -21.11 10.00
C PHE A 85 -3.21 -20.64 10.65
N THR A 86 -2.46 -21.56 11.22
CA THR A 86 -1.12 -21.25 11.76
C THR A 86 -0.08 -21.52 10.69
N PRO A 87 0.56 -20.51 10.09
CA PRO A 87 1.59 -20.72 9.07
C PRO A 87 2.79 -21.44 9.66
N ALA A 88 3.44 -22.26 8.85
CA ALA A 88 4.73 -22.86 9.23
C ALA A 88 5.77 -21.75 9.48
N ILE A 89 6.67 -21.94 10.44
CA ILE A 89 7.68 -20.94 10.84
C ILE A 89 8.51 -20.43 9.66
N TRP A 90 8.82 -21.29 8.69
CA TRP A 90 9.57 -20.90 7.50
C TRP A 90 8.80 -19.91 6.59
N ALA A 91 7.45 -19.86 6.65
CA ALA A 91 6.68 -18.90 5.87
C ALA A 91 6.99 -17.45 6.27
N PHE A 92 7.37 -17.22 7.52
CA PHE A 92 7.78 -15.91 8.01
C PHE A 92 9.13 -15.44 7.43
N LEU A 93 9.90 -16.30 6.74
CA LEU A 93 11.10 -15.91 6.00
C LEU A 93 10.77 -15.01 4.79
N ALA A 94 9.54 -15.01 4.32
CA ALA A 94 9.09 -14.04 3.31
C ALA A 94 9.23 -12.60 3.80
N TRP A 95 9.11 -12.37 5.11
CA TRP A 95 9.15 -11.04 5.70
C TRP A 95 10.53 -10.34 5.59
N PRO A 96 11.66 -10.94 5.98
CA PRO A 96 12.99 -10.36 5.72
C PRO A 96 13.27 -10.10 4.25
N ILE A 97 12.74 -10.92 3.34
CA ILE A 97 12.88 -10.71 1.90
C ILE A 97 12.14 -9.44 1.48
N ILE A 98 10.89 -9.26 1.93
CA ILE A 98 10.10 -8.05 1.67
C ILE A 98 10.83 -6.82 2.23
N GLN A 99 11.36 -6.88 3.46
CA GLN A 99 12.11 -5.80 4.07
C GLN A 99 13.36 -5.40 3.26
N SER A 100 14.10 -6.39 2.78
CA SER A 100 15.29 -6.15 1.95
C SER A 100 14.93 -5.50 0.62
N LEU A 101 13.84 -5.91 -0.01
CA LEU A 101 13.34 -5.33 -1.25
C LEU A 101 12.84 -3.90 -1.03
N LEU A 102 12.16 -3.62 0.08
CA LEU A 102 11.72 -2.26 0.45
C LEU A 102 12.92 -1.35 0.74
N LEU A 103 13.99 -1.85 1.35
CA LEU A 103 15.24 -1.11 1.44
C LEU A 103 15.78 -0.77 0.04
N GLY A 104 15.73 -1.74 -0.89
CA GLY A 104 16.04 -1.50 -2.29
C GLY A 104 15.20 -0.39 -2.90
N THR A 105 13.91 -0.32 -2.63
CA THR A 105 13.02 0.77 -3.07
C THR A 105 13.49 2.13 -2.54
N ILE A 106 13.84 2.19 -1.24
CA ILE A 106 14.33 3.42 -0.60
C ILE A 106 15.64 3.92 -1.24
N VAL A 107 16.54 3.02 -1.57
CA VAL A 107 17.78 3.38 -2.29
C VAL A 107 17.48 3.76 -3.74
N TYR A 108 16.62 2.98 -4.42
CA TYR A 108 16.29 3.17 -5.83
C TYR A 108 15.65 4.53 -6.12
N GLN A 109 14.86 5.11 -5.20
CA GLN A 109 14.25 6.44 -5.35
C GLN A 109 15.29 7.57 -5.60
N PHE A 110 16.58 7.34 -5.31
CA PHE A 110 17.66 8.32 -5.53
C PHE A 110 18.44 8.08 -6.81
N THR A 111 18.27 6.94 -7.49
CA THR A 111 19.12 6.52 -8.61
C THR A 111 18.71 7.09 -9.96
N SER A 112 17.41 7.29 -10.20
CA SER A 112 16.90 7.75 -11.49
C SER A 112 15.78 8.78 -11.38
N ALA A 113 15.62 9.60 -12.43
CA ALA A 113 14.52 10.56 -12.52
C ALA A 113 13.16 9.84 -12.59
N HIS A 114 13.10 8.71 -13.29
CA HIS A 114 11.90 7.90 -13.40
C HIS A 114 11.51 7.22 -12.07
N ALA A 115 12.47 6.65 -11.36
CA ALA A 115 12.24 6.13 -10.01
C ALA A 115 11.66 7.20 -9.07
N LYS A 116 12.15 8.45 -9.19
CA LYS A 116 11.60 9.59 -8.44
C LYS A 116 10.13 9.84 -8.80
N GLU A 117 9.79 9.85 -10.09
CA GLU A 117 8.41 10.05 -10.57
C GLU A 117 7.49 8.97 -10.00
N VAL A 118 7.85 7.69 -10.11
CA VAL A 118 7.04 6.57 -9.61
C VAL A 118 6.88 6.62 -8.08
N VAL A 119 7.93 6.98 -7.34
CA VAL A 119 7.86 7.05 -5.88
C VAL A 119 7.07 8.27 -5.41
N VAL A 120 7.24 9.44 -6.06
CA VAL A 120 6.56 10.69 -5.65
C VAL A 120 5.11 10.71 -6.11
N ASP A 121 4.84 10.32 -7.36
CA ASP A 121 3.51 10.41 -7.96
C ASP A 121 2.73 9.10 -7.82
N GLY A 122 3.40 7.95 -7.94
CA GLY A 122 2.78 6.63 -7.88
C GLY A 122 2.53 6.13 -6.45
N ILE A 123 3.56 6.09 -5.61
CA ILE A 123 3.45 5.61 -4.23
C ILE A 123 2.99 6.74 -3.31
N SER A 124 3.51 7.97 -3.54
CA SER A 124 3.15 9.18 -2.80
C SER A 124 3.19 8.97 -1.28
N TRP A 125 2.17 9.43 -0.57
CA TRP A 125 2.02 9.25 0.89
C TRP A 125 1.62 7.83 1.30
N GLY A 126 1.34 6.94 0.35
CA GLY A 126 0.96 5.55 0.61
C GLY A 126 2.03 4.77 1.37
N PHE A 127 3.31 4.95 1.03
CA PHE A 127 4.40 4.25 1.71
C PHE A 127 4.59 4.68 3.18
N PRO A 128 4.69 5.99 3.50
CA PRO A 128 4.75 6.44 4.90
C PRO A 128 3.53 6.01 5.71
N LEU A 129 2.33 6.11 5.13
CA LEU A 129 1.10 5.71 5.80
C LEU A 129 1.10 4.20 6.09
N LEU A 130 1.47 3.38 5.09
CA LEU A 130 1.54 1.93 5.24
C LEU A 130 2.58 1.54 6.30
N SER A 131 3.79 2.10 6.23
CA SER A 131 4.89 1.83 7.17
C SER A 131 4.54 2.21 8.62
N THR A 132 3.94 3.39 8.81
CA THR A 132 3.53 3.85 10.15
C THR A 132 2.38 3.00 10.70
N SER A 133 1.41 2.63 9.84
CA SER A 133 0.30 1.74 10.25
C SER A 133 0.79 0.35 10.62
N TYR A 134 1.83 -0.16 9.96
CA TYR A 134 2.48 -1.42 10.36
C TYR A 134 3.18 -1.31 11.72
N ALA A 135 3.83 -0.19 12.02
CA ALA A 135 4.42 0.02 13.35
C ALA A 135 3.33 -0.02 14.44
N LEU A 136 2.18 0.62 14.21
CA LEU A 136 1.03 0.57 15.13
C LEU A 136 0.46 -0.85 15.24
N PHE A 137 0.37 -1.57 14.13
CA PHE A 137 -0.04 -2.98 14.12
C PHE A 137 0.87 -3.83 15.01
N PHE A 138 2.17 -3.67 14.90
CA PHE A 138 3.12 -4.43 15.71
C PHE A 138 3.03 -4.08 17.20
N ILE A 139 2.78 -2.81 17.54
CA ILE A 139 2.56 -2.40 18.94
C ILE A 139 1.29 -3.07 19.48
N ALA A 140 0.17 -3.07 18.72
CA ALA A 140 -1.06 -3.72 19.13
C ALA A 140 -0.87 -5.23 19.29
N TRP A 141 -0.17 -5.87 18.35
CA TRP A 141 0.14 -7.28 18.39
C TRP A 141 0.98 -7.68 19.60
N ALA A 142 2.07 -6.94 19.86
CA ALA A 142 2.97 -7.18 20.99
C ALA A 142 2.29 -7.00 22.36
N ASN A 143 1.25 -6.18 22.44
CA ASN A 143 0.45 -6.00 23.66
C ASN A 143 -0.77 -6.92 23.71
N HIS A 144 -0.86 -7.95 22.87
CA HIS A 144 -1.95 -8.91 22.82
C HIS A 144 -3.34 -8.31 22.53
N TYR A 145 -3.40 -7.12 21.92
CA TYR A 145 -4.64 -6.49 21.45
C TYR A 145 -5.06 -7.06 20.09
N HIS A 146 -5.36 -8.36 20.03
CA HIS A 146 -5.57 -9.08 18.75
C HIS A 146 -6.74 -8.52 17.93
N THR A 147 -7.82 -8.08 18.56
CA THR A 147 -8.96 -7.45 17.86
C THR A 147 -8.54 -6.11 17.21
N ILE A 148 -7.73 -5.30 17.91
CA ILE A 148 -7.21 -4.04 17.34
C ILE A 148 -6.23 -4.35 16.19
N ALA A 149 -5.38 -5.35 16.38
CA ALA A 149 -4.45 -5.80 15.35
C ALA A 149 -5.20 -6.30 14.10
N PHE A 150 -6.33 -7.00 14.26
CA PHE A 150 -7.18 -7.41 13.14
C PHE A 150 -7.76 -6.20 12.39
N VAL A 151 -8.32 -5.20 13.07
CA VAL A 151 -8.83 -3.97 12.44
C VAL A 151 -7.72 -3.24 11.68
N LEU A 152 -6.52 -3.12 12.29
CA LEU A 152 -5.36 -2.53 11.64
C LEU A 152 -4.90 -3.33 10.42
N SER A 153 -4.96 -4.66 10.46
CA SER A 153 -4.60 -5.50 9.30
C SER A 153 -5.54 -5.30 8.12
N LEU A 154 -6.84 -5.11 8.35
CA LEU A 154 -7.80 -4.74 7.30
C LEU A 154 -7.47 -3.38 6.67
N PHE A 155 -7.14 -2.41 7.51
CA PHE A 155 -6.73 -1.08 7.05
C PHE A 155 -5.42 -1.14 6.23
N LEU A 156 -4.44 -1.90 6.69
CA LEU A 156 -3.20 -2.16 5.97
C LEU A 156 -3.44 -2.83 4.61
N CYS A 157 -4.33 -3.82 4.56
CA CYS A 157 -4.71 -4.50 3.33
C CYS A 157 -5.33 -3.52 2.33
N TYR A 158 -6.23 -2.64 2.81
CA TYR A 158 -6.83 -1.60 1.98
C TYR A 158 -5.78 -0.65 1.39
N ILE A 159 -4.87 -0.11 2.21
CA ILE A 159 -3.82 0.81 1.72
C ILE A 159 -2.90 0.10 0.73
N SER A 160 -2.43 -1.11 1.06
CA SER A 160 -1.51 -1.87 0.18
C SER A 160 -2.17 -2.24 -1.14
N CYS A 161 -3.47 -2.54 -1.15
CA CYS A 161 -4.25 -2.76 -2.36
C CYS A 161 -4.27 -1.51 -3.25
N ASN A 162 -4.58 -0.34 -2.68
CA ASN A 162 -4.60 0.92 -3.43
C ASN A 162 -3.23 1.27 -4.01
N VAL A 163 -2.16 1.15 -3.23
CA VAL A 163 -0.79 1.41 -3.71
C VAL A 163 -0.43 0.45 -4.85
N SER A 164 -0.69 -0.85 -4.69
CA SER A 164 -0.41 -1.86 -5.71
C SER A 164 -1.24 -1.64 -6.99
N TRP A 165 -2.48 -1.22 -6.84
CA TRP A 165 -3.36 -0.89 -7.97
C TRP A 165 -2.85 0.31 -8.75
N THR A 166 -2.52 1.41 -8.06
CA THR A 166 -1.98 2.64 -8.67
C THR A 166 -0.67 2.34 -9.42
N LEU A 167 0.25 1.61 -8.78
CA LEU A 167 1.50 1.21 -9.42
C LEU A 167 1.28 0.41 -10.71
N LYS A 168 0.41 -0.59 -10.68
CA LYS A 168 0.17 -1.46 -11.85
C LYS A 168 -0.55 -0.74 -12.99
N LYS A 169 -1.50 0.15 -12.67
CA LYS A 169 -2.35 0.79 -13.66
C LYS A 169 -1.76 2.07 -14.22
N GLU A 170 -1.18 2.91 -13.37
CA GLU A 170 -0.76 4.26 -13.76
C GLU A 170 0.76 4.37 -14.02
N HIS A 171 1.54 3.50 -13.38
CA HIS A 171 2.99 3.49 -13.49
C HIS A 171 3.54 2.11 -13.86
N PRO A 172 3.24 1.59 -15.07
CA PRO A 172 3.78 0.29 -15.49
C PRO A 172 5.31 0.31 -15.51
N PRO A 173 5.99 -0.80 -15.20
CA PRO A 173 7.44 -0.85 -15.12
C PRO A 173 8.05 -0.57 -16.50
N LYS A 174 9.03 0.33 -16.55
CA LYS A 174 9.77 0.68 -17.78
C LYS A 174 11.15 0.02 -17.83
N SER A 175 11.61 -0.49 -16.70
CA SER A 175 12.91 -1.16 -16.59
C SER A 175 12.82 -2.35 -15.63
N THR A 176 13.77 -3.30 -15.73
CA THR A 176 13.91 -4.41 -14.77
C THR A 176 14.15 -3.87 -13.34
N GLY A 177 14.79 -2.70 -13.22
CA GLY A 177 14.98 -2.04 -11.93
C GLY A 177 13.67 -1.57 -11.30
N ASP A 178 12.74 -1.02 -12.11
CA ASP A 178 11.41 -0.62 -11.63
C ASP A 178 10.62 -1.86 -11.17
N GLU A 179 10.68 -2.95 -11.93
CA GLU A 179 9.99 -4.18 -11.60
C GLU A 179 10.52 -4.75 -10.29
N LEU A 180 11.85 -4.86 -10.14
CA LEU A 180 12.49 -5.48 -8.98
C LEU A 180 12.39 -4.62 -7.71
N PHE A 181 12.59 -3.29 -7.82
CA PHE A 181 12.70 -2.41 -6.65
C PHE A 181 11.44 -1.57 -6.37
N VAL A 182 10.43 -1.64 -7.24
CA VAL A 182 9.16 -0.94 -7.01
C VAL A 182 7.99 -1.91 -7.06
N HIS A 183 7.75 -2.59 -8.18
CA HIS A 183 6.56 -3.42 -8.34
C HIS A 183 6.59 -4.69 -7.48
N LEU A 184 7.71 -5.39 -7.46
CA LEU A 184 7.86 -6.65 -6.72
C LEU A 184 7.70 -6.46 -5.20
N PRO A 185 8.40 -5.50 -4.54
CA PRO A 185 8.25 -5.30 -3.10
C PRO A 185 6.82 -4.98 -2.69
N PHE A 186 6.14 -4.08 -3.40
CA PHE A 186 4.75 -3.73 -3.06
C PHE A 186 3.76 -4.84 -3.36
N SER A 187 3.98 -5.64 -4.40
CA SER A 187 3.15 -6.81 -4.70
C SER A 187 3.30 -7.90 -3.64
N LEU A 188 4.53 -8.18 -3.21
CA LEU A 188 4.80 -9.15 -2.13
C LEU A 188 4.27 -8.63 -0.78
N TRP A 189 4.44 -7.34 -0.50
CA TRP A 189 3.92 -6.73 0.72
C TRP A 189 2.40 -6.79 0.77
N HIS A 190 1.72 -6.53 -0.35
CA HIS A 190 0.27 -6.68 -0.44
C HIS A 190 -0.17 -8.13 -0.21
N ALA A 191 0.47 -9.10 -0.86
CA ALA A 191 0.16 -10.52 -0.67
C ALA A 191 0.37 -10.95 0.80
N TRP A 192 1.47 -10.52 1.41
CA TRP A 192 1.74 -10.77 2.83
C TRP A 192 0.69 -10.14 3.73
N THR A 193 0.28 -8.89 3.44
CA THR A 193 -0.76 -8.22 4.22
C THR A 193 -2.09 -8.95 4.14
N ALA A 194 -2.44 -9.51 2.99
CA ALA A 194 -3.64 -10.35 2.86
C ALA A 194 -3.58 -11.61 3.74
N ILE A 195 -2.43 -12.28 3.79
CA ILE A 195 -2.20 -13.41 4.69
C ILE A 195 -2.34 -12.97 6.16
N MET A 196 -1.80 -11.80 6.52
CA MET A 196 -1.88 -11.26 7.87
C MET A 196 -3.32 -10.95 8.31
N VAL A 197 -4.22 -10.57 7.39
CA VAL A 197 -5.64 -10.40 7.71
C VAL A 197 -6.25 -11.71 8.21
N PHE A 198 -6.00 -12.82 7.51
CA PHE A 198 -6.52 -14.13 7.95
C PHE A 198 -5.87 -14.57 9.26
N LEU A 199 -4.56 -14.46 9.39
CA LEU A 199 -3.85 -14.83 10.60
C LEU A 199 -4.38 -14.05 11.83
N THR A 200 -4.55 -12.75 11.71
CA THR A 200 -5.07 -11.92 12.80
C THR A 200 -6.54 -12.20 13.10
N ALA A 201 -7.34 -12.55 12.09
CA ALA A 201 -8.73 -12.96 12.30
C ALA A 201 -8.82 -14.25 13.13
N PHE A 202 -8.02 -15.27 12.79
CA PHE A 202 -7.98 -16.50 13.56
C PHE A 202 -7.44 -16.30 14.97
N GLU A 203 -6.43 -15.44 15.14
CA GLU A 203 -5.89 -15.13 16.47
C GLU A 203 -6.89 -14.35 17.34
N ALA A 204 -7.64 -13.40 16.74
CA ALA A 204 -8.62 -12.59 17.46
C ALA A 204 -9.91 -13.35 17.82
N PHE A 205 -10.41 -14.18 16.91
CA PHE A 205 -11.74 -14.78 17.00
C PHE A 205 -11.73 -16.33 16.99
N GLY A 206 -10.64 -16.94 16.53
CA GLY A 206 -10.50 -18.37 16.48
C GLY A 206 -10.28 -19.00 17.85
N VAL A 207 -10.56 -20.30 17.93
CA VAL A 207 -10.34 -21.11 19.13
C VAL A 207 -8.95 -21.72 19.07
N ASP A 208 -8.36 -21.94 20.23
CA ASP A 208 -7.11 -22.69 20.35
C ASP A 208 -7.39 -24.18 20.08
N ALA A 209 -6.96 -24.68 18.92
CA ALA A 209 -7.20 -26.05 18.48
C ALA A 209 -6.59 -27.12 19.41
N THR A 210 -5.71 -26.70 20.34
CA THR A 210 -5.16 -27.59 21.37
C THR A 210 -6.10 -27.73 22.58
N LYS A 211 -6.98 -26.77 22.82
CA LYS A 211 -7.84 -26.70 24.01
C LYS A 211 -9.32 -27.02 23.70
N GLU A 212 -9.79 -26.52 22.59
CA GLU A 212 -11.17 -26.67 22.16
C GLU A 212 -11.24 -27.05 20.69
N ARG A 213 -12.02 -28.04 20.33
CA ARG A 213 -12.09 -28.58 18.98
C ARG A 213 -13.06 -27.84 18.06
N ASP A 214 -14.09 -27.21 18.61
CA ASP A 214 -15.19 -26.62 17.88
C ASP A 214 -15.57 -25.24 18.44
N GLY A 215 -15.50 -24.20 17.61
CA GLY A 215 -15.98 -22.87 17.94
C GLY A 215 -16.66 -22.23 16.72
N PHE A 216 -17.83 -21.64 16.91
CA PHE A 216 -18.62 -21.01 15.86
C PHE A 216 -17.80 -20.07 14.95
N TRP A 217 -16.94 -19.27 15.54
CA TRP A 217 -16.08 -18.35 14.77
C TRP A 217 -14.97 -19.06 13.99
N THR A 218 -14.47 -20.18 14.51
CA THR A 218 -13.47 -21.00 13.80
C THR A 218 -14.09 -21.63 12.57
N ASP A 219 -15.27 -22.23 12.69
CA ASP A 219 -15.99 -22.82 11.58
C ASP A 219 -16.34 -21.78 10.53
N PHE A 220 -16.85 -20.61 10.94
CA PHE A 220 -17.13 -19.49 10.04
C PHE A 220 -15.88 -19.04 9.26
N LEU A 221 -14.74 -18.85 9.93
CA LEU A 221 -13.49 -18.43 9.28
C LEU A 221 -12.96 -19.49 8.31
N VAL A 222 -13.08 -20.78 8.66
CA VAL A 222 -12.71 -21.88 7.75
C VAL A 222 -13.56 -21.84 6.49
N TYR A 223 -14.88 -21.65 6.61
CA TYR A 223 -15.79 -21.56 5.47
C TYR A 223 -15.52 -20.33 4.58
N VAL A 224 -15.06 -19.23 5.13
CA VAL A 224 -14.72 -18.02 4.35
C VAL A 224 -13.42 -18.20 3.53
N ILE A 225 -12.52 -19.10 3.96
CA ILE A 225 -11.22 -19.32 3.31
C ILE A 225 -11.26 -20.46 2.29
N LEU A 226 -12.13 -21.44 2.48
CA LEU A 226 -12.37 -22.54 1.53
C LEU A 226 -13.20 -22.09 0.34
#